data_6f78885121bcd1833cf98a0e1935274a
#
_entry.id   6f78885121bcd1833cf98a0e1935274a
#
_cell.length_a   1.000
_cell.length_b   1.000
_cell.length_c   1.000
_cell.angle_alpha   90.00
_cell.angle_beta   90.00
_cell.angle_gamma   90.00
#
_symmetry.space_group_name_H-M   'P 1'
#
loop_
_entity.id
_entity.type
_entity.pdbx_description
1 polymer ?
#
loop_
_entity_poly.entity_id
_entity_poly.type
_entity_poly.pdbx_seq_one_letter_code
_entity_poly.pdbx_strand_id
1 'polypeptide(L)'
;MENQSDKPGLSRKLGLFTALMVVVCSMIGSGIFKKISPMAASLYSSELIIFCWFLAGVITLLGAISYSGLSRINSEAGGEYQYLKIIFGKFFSFLYGWTAFTVIQSASIASIAYVFGQSVNNIFALPEFNASIANISVLGIMPFSNFGVKGITILSIIIITVINYFGVQYGGWTVNFFTIAKIIGILFLLGICFGSGAGSSENFHQPSQHYGSIGNLNFWGLTSIVFAAMLSAFWAFDGWVNITFLAGEVKNPKRDLPVAIIGGVLIVTVFYMIVNYAYLYVMPVDGYVELAKGQNTIAAAEITKNIIGPSGFIIISVLILISTFGTTNSSVLASSRIYYAMAREGLFFKSVAEVHKKYRTPHRSLIFQCVWACTLVISGTFDQLTDMLIFAAFIFYGSGAFGLFILKKKMKYSEKIFGYPVVPALFIIFCLVLVVSSFVERPAESFIGIGLILTGIPFYLYWKNKKS
;
A
#
# COMPACT_ATOMS: atom_id res chain seq x y z
N MET A 1 23.44 28.80 -24.27
CA MET A 1 22.88 28.59 -22.91
C MET A 1 21.36 28.73 -23.02
N GLU A 2 20.64 27.63 -23.27
CA GLU A 2 19.18 27.62 -23.24
C GLU A 2 18.73 27.85 -21.80
N ASN A 3 17.91 28.85 -21.58
CA ASN A 3 17.38 29.27 -20.29
C ASN A 3 16.61 28.10 -19.64
N GLN A 4 17.11 27.53 -18.55
CA GLN A 4 16.48 26.44 -17.80
C GLN A 4 15.11 26.82 -17.19
N SER A 5 14.68 28.09 -17.32
CA SER A 5 13.45 28.63 -16.74
C SER A 5 12.17 28.27 -17.51
N ASP A 6 12.25 27.75 -18.73
CA ASP A 6 11.08 27.54 -19.61
C ASP A 6 10.57 26.09 -19.71
N LYS A 7 11.15 25.15 -18.94
CA LYS A 7 10.61 23.78 -18.90
C LYS A 7 9.35 23.73 -18.04
N PRO A 8 8.21 23.24 -18.59
CA PRO A 8 6.97 23.18 -17.85
C PRO A 8 7.10 22.29 -16.61
N GLY A 9 6.98 22.90 -15.42
CA GLY A 9 6.93 22.18 -14.14
C GLY A 9 5.55 21.59 -13.81
N LEU A 10 5.46 20.79 -12.75
CA LEU A 10 4.20 20.30 -12.20
C LEU A 10 3.37 21.46 -11.65
N SER A 11 2.03 21.35 -11.70
CA SER A 11 1.11 22.45 -11.34
C SER A 11 0.53 22.23 -9.93
N ARG A 12 0.61 23.21 -9.02
CA ARG A 12 0.05 23.17 -7.66
C ARG A 12 -1.46 23.37 -7.65
N LYS A 13 -2.21 22.27 -7.75
CA LYS A 13 -3.69 22.28 -7.82
C LYS A 13 -4.38 21.59 -6.66
N LEU A 14 -3.69 20.72 -5.90
CA LEU A 14 -4.26 19.91 -4.85
C LEU A 14 -4.43 20.72 -3.55
N GLY A 15 -5.66 20.88 -3.06
CA GLY A 15 -5.95 21.49 -1.75
C GLY A 15 -5.93 20.45 -0.62
N LEU A 16 -6.10 20.91 0.63
CA LEU A 16 -6.10 20.06 1.84
C LEU A 16 -7.10 18.91 1.74
N PHE A 17 -8.34 19.17 1.29
CA PHE A 17 -9.36 18.13 1.17
C PHE A 17 -8.89 17.00 0.22
N THR A 18 -8.41 17.35 -0.97
CA THR A 18 -7.92 16.35 -1.92
C THR A 18 -6.67 15.64 -1.38
N ALA A 19 -5.77 16.34 -0.68
CA ALA A 19 -4.62 15.74 -0.04
C ALA A 19 -5.02 14.69 1.01
N LEU A 20 -6.02 14.98 1.84
CA LEU A 20 -6.60 14.04 2.80
C LEU A 20 -7.25 12.84 2.09
N MET A 21 -8.03 13.11 1.02
CA MET A 21 -8.66 12.05 0.23
C MET A 21 -7.63 11.14 -0.46
N VAL A 22 -6.47 11.67 -0.89
CA VAL A 22 -5.36 10.86 -1.43
C VAL A 22 -4.84 9.88 -0.37
N VAL A 23 -4.64 10.32 0.87
CA VAL A 23 -4.19 9.43 1.96
C VAL A 23 -5.24 8.35 2.24
N VAL A 24 -6.48 8.74 2.49
CA VAL A 24 -7.59 7.80 2.76
C VAL A 24 -7.79 6.83 1.58
N CYS A 25 -7.74 7.35 0.35
CA CYS A 25 -7.87 6.52 -0.86
C CYS A 25 -6.74 5.51 -1.02
N SER A 26 -5.51 5.93 -0.74
CA SER A 26 -4.33 5.06 -0.87
C SER A 26 -4.34 3.93 0.16
N MET A 27 -4.82 4.20 1.37
CA MET A 27 -4.88 3.21 2.45
C MET A 27 -6.07 2.26 2.31
N ILE A 28 -7.29 2.78 2.10
CA ILE A 28 -8.49 1.94 1.96
C ILE A 28 -8.49 1.28 0.56
N GLY A 29 -7.79 0.18 0.45
CA GLY A 29 -7.66 -0.63 -0.77
C GLY A 29 -8.30 -2.00 -0.64
N SER A 30 -7.54 -3.02 -1.02
CA SER A 30 -7.94 -4.44 -0.95
C SER A 30 -7.79 -5.05 0.44
N GLY A 31 -6.93 -4.48 1.28
CA GLY A 31 -6.51 -5.07 2.56
C GLY A 31 -7.65 -5.29 3.52
N ILE A 32 -8.50 -4.27 3.74
CA ILE A 32 -9.62 -4.34 4.67
C ILE A 32 -10.68 -5.40 4.29
N PHE A 33 -10.79 -5.72 3.01
CA PHE A 33 -11.77 -6.70 2.52
C PHE A 33 -11.24 -8.14 2.53
N LYS A 34 -9.91 -8.33 2.57
CA LYS A 34 -9.28 -9.64 2.36
C LYS A 34 -8.43 -10.12 3.54
N LYS A 35 -7.71 -9.24 4.24
CA LYS A 35 -6.62 -9.63 5.15
C LYS A 35 -7.07 -10.18 6.51
N ILE A 36 -8.37 -10.13 6.85
CA ILE A 36 -8.87 -10.77 8.09
C ILE A 36 -8.69 -12.29 8.05
N SER A 37 -8.91 -12.96 6.90
CA SER A 37 -8.79 -14.42 6.79
C SER A 37 -7.38 -14.94 7.04
N PRO A 38 -6.30 -14.44 6.40
CA PRO A 38 -4.94 -14.88 6.73
C PRO A 38 -4.54 -14.54 8.17
N MET A 39 -5.04 -13.44 8.75
CA MET A 39 -4.80 -13.14 10.17
C MET A 39 -5.50 -14.13 11.09
N ALA A 40 -6.74 -14.51 10.79
CA ALA A 40 -7.47 -15.54 11.55
C ALA A 40 -6.78 -16.89 11.49
N ALA A 41 -6.27 -17.29 10.34
CA ALA A 41 -5.51 -18.54 10.16
C ALA A 41 -4.16 -18.55 10.89
N SER A 42 -3.64 -17.39 11.28
CA SER A 42 -2.40 -17.29 12.05
C SER A 42 -2.65 -17.14 13.55
N LEU A 43 -3.68 -16.39 13.95
CA LEU A 43 -3.90 -15.94 15.33
C LEU A 43 -4.96 -16.73 16.08
N TYR A 44 -5.90 -17.37 15.40
CA TYR A 44 -7.00 -18.16 15.97
C TYR A 44 -7.75 -17.49 17.16
N SER A 45 -7.73 -16.15 17.25
CA SER A 45 -8.35 -15.33 18.32
C SER A 45 -8.85 -14.01 17.79
N SER A 46 -10.11 -13.68 18.07
CA SER A 46 -10.72 -12.39 17.73
C SER A 46 -10.01 -11.24 18.42
N GLU A 47 -9.66 -11.41 19.68
CA GLU A 47 -8.99 -10.41 20.52
C GLU A 47 -7.61 -10.06 19.94
N LEU A 48 -6.82 -11.10 19.55
CA LEU A 48 -5.50 -10.90 18.94
C LEU A 48 -5.62 -10.23 17.57
N ILE A 49 -6.64 -10.59 16.76
CA ILE A 49 -6.89 -9.93 15.47
C ILE A 49 -7.15 -8.44 15.68
N ILE A 50 -8.09 -8.08 16.56
CA ILE A 50 -8.41 -6.67 16.85
C ILE A 50 -7.21 -5.94 17.45
N PHE A 51 -6.48 -6.58 18.36
CA PHE A 51 -5.24 -6.03 18.93
C PHE A 51 -4.20 -5.72 17.83
N CYS A 52 -3.99 -6.63 16.88
CA CYS A 52 -3.06 -6.40 15.75
C CYS A 52 -3.51 -5.22 14.87
N TRP A 53 -4.80 -5.10 14.56
CA TRP A 53 -5.32 -3.96 13.80
C TRP A 53 -5.16 -2.63 14.55
N PHE A 54 -5.46 -2.62 15.86
CA PHE A 54 -5.25 -1.44 16.70
C PHE A 54 -3.78 -1.04 16.76
N LEU A 55 -2.90 -2.00 17.06
CA LEU A 55 -1.47 -1.77 17.16
C LEU A 55 -0.88 -1.30 15.83
N ALA A 56 -1.30 -1.88 14.70
CA ALA A 56 -0.88 -1.42 13.37
C ALA A 56 -1.31 0.03 13.11
N GLY A 57 -2.53 0.41 13.50
CA GLY A 57 -3.01 1.79 13.43
C GLY A 57 -2.17 2.76 14.27
N VAL A 58 -1.87 2.40 15.51
CA VAL A 58 -1.03 3.21 16.42
C VAL A 58 0.37 3.39 15.83
N ILE A 59 1.00 2.32 15.35
CA ILE A 59 2.35 2.38 14.78
C ILE A 59 2.38 3.18 13.49
N THR A 60 1.39 3.00 12.63
CA THR A 60 1.26 3.83 11.43
C THR A 60 1.10 5.30 11.79
N LEU A 61 0.38 5.61 12.87
CA LEU A 61 0.25 6.98 13.38
C LEU A 61 1.58 7.55 13.89
N LEU A 62 2.40 6.75 14.60
CA LEU A 62 3.75 7.16 15.00
C LEU A 62 4.62 7.47 13.77
N GLY A 63 4.53 6.65 12.71
CA GLY A 63 5.15 6.91 11.42
C GLY A 63 4.64 8.19 10.78
N ALA A 64 3.32 8.38 10.73
CA ALA A 64 2.67 9.57 10.17
C ALA A 64 3.13 10.87 10.88
N ILE A 65 3.21 10.86 12.21
CA ILE A 65 3.71 11.99 13.01
C ILE A 65 5.18 12.26 12.66
N SER A 66 6.00 11.22 12.56
CA SER A 66 7.42 11.37 12.19
C SER A 66 7.57 11.97 10.79
N TYR A 67 6.85 11.43 9.81
CA TYR A 67 6.87 11.91 8.42
C TYR A 67 6.20 13.26 8.22
N SER A 68 5.29 13.66 9.10
CA SER A 68 4.77 15.04 9.13
C SER A 68 5.88 16.06 9.38
N GLY A 69 6.87 15.71 10.20
CA GLY A 69 8.10 16.49 10.36
C GLY A 69 8.94 16.51 9.09
N LEU A 70 9.17 15.36 8.45
CA LEU A 70 9.94 15.27 7.21
C LEU A 70 9.30 16.05 6.05
N SER A 71 7.98 16.03 5.94
CA SER A 71 7.26 16.69 4.85
C SER A 71 7.42 18.21 4.81
N ARG A 72 7.88 18.83 5.90
CA ARG A 72 8.18 20.28 5.97
C ARG A 72 9.56 20.66 5.44
N ILE A 73 10.47 19.67 5.26
CA ILE A 73 11.84 19.92 4.82
C ILE A 73 11.89 20.29 3.35
N ASN A 74 11.13 19.57 2.53
CA ASN A 74 11.11 19.76 1.09
C ASN A 74 9.68 19.61 0.55
N SER A 75 9.29 20.54 -0.31
CA SER A 75 7.98 20.59 -0.96
C SER A 75 8.04 20.24 -2.44
N GLU A 76 9.12 19.58 -2.89
CA GLU A 76 9.25 19.10 -4.26
C GLU A 76 8.57 17.73 -4.45
N ALA A 77 8.28 17.39 -5.70
CA ALA A 77 7.77 16.08 -6.06
C ALA A 77 8.81 14.97 -5.76
N GLY A 78 8.30 13.79 -5.35
CA GLY A 78 9.14 12.64 -5.01
C GLY A 78 9.21 12.33 -3.51
N GLY A 79 8.70 13.20 -2.64
CA GLY A 79 8.46 12.95 -1.21
C GLY A 79 9.62 12.25 -0.49
N GLU A 80 9.42 11.01 -0.06
CA GLU A 80 10.40 10.23 0.68
C GLU A 80 11.76 10.12 -0.03
N TYR A 81 11.79 10.00 -1.37
CA TYR A 81 13.03 10.04 -2.13
C TYR A 81 13.83 11.31 -1.87
N GLN A 82 13.16 12.46 -1.84
CA GLN A 82 13.81 13.75 -1.57
C GLN A 82 14.27 13.87 -0.11
N TYR A 83 13.47 13.36 0.84
CA TYR A 83 13.84 13.36 2.26
C TYR A 83 15.10 12.53 2.49
N LEU A 84 15.12 11.29 2.01
CA LEU A 84 16.27 10.40 2.13
C LEU A 84 17.52 10.96 1.43
N LYS A 85 17.34 11.69 0.32
CA LYS A 85 18.45 12.34 -0.38
C LYS A 85 19.09 13.47 0.46
N ILE A 86 18.27 14.31 1.09
CA ILE A 86 18.73 15.39 1.96
C ILE A 86 19.47 14.82 3.16
N ILE A 87 18.99 13.72 3.74
CA ILE A 87 19.49 13.13 4.97
C ILE A 87 20.72 12.26 4.73
N PHE A 88 20.66 11.33 3.79
CA PHE A 88 21.65 10.26 3.56
C PHE A 88 22.42 10.39 2.23
N GLY A 89 22.04 11.36 1.40
CA GLY A 89 22.68 11.59 0.11
C GLY A 89 22.13 10.76 -1.05
N LYS A 90 22.74 10.92 -2.23
CA LYS A 90 22.23 10.41 -3.52
C LYS A 90 22.20 8.89 -3.63
N PHE A 91 23.15 8.20 -3.00
CA PHE A 91 23.23 6.74 -3.09
C PHE A 91 22.05 6.07 -2.38
N PHE A 92 21.81 6.45 -1.12
CA PHE A 92 20.72 5.84 -0.34
C PHE A 92 19.34 6.19 -0.90
N SER A 93 19.13 7.44 -1.32
CA SER A 93 17.87 7.83 -1.96
C SER A 93 17.65 7.12 -3.29
N PHE A 94 18.72 6.84 -4.04
CA PHE A 94 18.63 6.06 -5.26
C PHE A 94 18.19 4.62 -4.96
N LEU A 95 18.76 3.97 -3.94
CA LEU A 95 18.34 2.62 -3.53
C LEU A 95 16.85 2.59 -3.17
N TYR A 96 16.37 3.59 -2.41
CA TYR A 96 14.94 3.74 -2.15
C TYR A 96 14.12 3.86 -3.44
N GLY A 97 14.48 4.79 -4.31
CA GLY A 97 13.72 5.04 -5.55
C GLY A 97 13.74 3.84 -6.50
N TRP A 98 14.85 3.11 -6.58
CA TRP A 98 14.97 1.85 -7.29
C TRP A 98 14.05 0.78 -6.71
N THR A 99 14.05 0.62 -5.38
CA THR A 99 13.20 -0.32 -4.67
C THR A 99 11.72 0.07 -4.80
N ALA A 100 11.41 1.37 -4.75
CA ALA A 100 10.06 1.87 -5.01
C ALA A 100 9.59 1.48 -6.41
N PHE A 101 10.45 1.56 -7.43
CA PHE A 101 10.14 1.14 -8.78
C PHE A 101 10.01 -0.38 -8.92
N THR A 102 10.97 -1.14 -8.42
CA THR A 102 11.04 -2.58 -8.67
C THR A 102 10.09 -3.38 -7.79
N VAL A 103 9.84 -2.94 -6.55
CA VAL A 103 9.06 -3.66 -5.53
C VAL A 103 7.93 -2.80 -4.97
N ILE A 104 8.23 -1.77 -4.14
CA ILE A 104 7.25 -1.19 -3.24
C ILE A 104 6.01 -0.68 -3.99
N GLN A 105 6.18 0.26 -4.90
CA GLN A 105 5.04 0.91 -5.55
C GLN A 105 4.45 0.07 -6.70
N SER A 106 5.30 -0.60 -7.47
CA SER A 106 4.81 -1.41 -8.59
C SER A 106 4.13 -2.70 -8.14
N ALA A 107 4.62 -3.35 -7.07
CA ALA A 107 3.93 -4.49 -6.48
C ALA A 107 2.63 -4.06 -5.79
N SER A 108 2.58 -2.89 -5.16
CA SER A 108 1.35 -2.31 -4.61
C SER A 108 0.29 -2.14 -5.70
N ILE A 109 0.65 -1.50 -6.83
CA ILE A 109 -0.24 -1.33 -7.98
C ILE A 109 -0.72 -2.69 -8.51
N ALA A 110 0.20 -3.64 -8.74
CA ALA A 110 -0.13 -4.96 -9.26
C ALA A 110 -1.06 -5.73 -8.33
N SER A 111 -0.79 -5.75 -7.02
CA SER A 111 -1.56 -6.49 -6.02
C SER A 111 -2.96 -5.91 -5.82
N ILE A 112 -3.10 -4.58 -5.72
CA ILE A 112 -4.40 -3.94 -5.56
C ILE A 112 -5.25 -4.16 -6.82
N ALA A 113 -4.67 -3.98 -8.01
CA ALA A 113 -5.34 -4.22 -9.28
C ALA A 113 -5.69 -5.71 -9.48
N TYR A 114 -4.92 -6.64 -8.89
CA TYR A 114 -5.25 -8.07 -8.95
C TYR A 114 -6.56 -8.37 -8.20
N VAL A 115 -6.79 -7.73 -7.05
CA VAL A 115 -8.07 -7.86 -6.34
C VAL A 115 -9.23 -7.24 -7.12
N PHE A 116 -8.98 -6.20 -7.92
CA PHE A 116 -9.96 -5.72 -8.89
C PHE A 116 -10.33 -6.82 -9.89
N GLY A 117 -9.34 -7.48 -10.50
CA GLY A 117 -9.57 -8.62 -11.42
C GLY A 117 -10.33 -9.78 -10.76
N GLN A 118 -9.96 -10.14 -9.51
CA GLN A 118 -10.70 -11.16 -8.73
C GLN A 118 -12.16 -10.75 -8.50
N SER A 119 -12.42 -9.48 -8.20
CA SER A 119 -13.79 -9.00 -7.98
C SER A 119 -14.62 -8.99 -9.26
N VAL A 120 -14.00 -8.75 -10.42
CA VAL A 120 -14.67 -8.95 -11.72
C VAL A 120 -15.01 -10.42 -11.91
N ASN A 121 -14.08 -11.34 -11.59
CA ASN A 121 -14.30 -12.79 -11.69
C ASN A 121 -15.41 -13.28 -10.77
N ASN A 122 -15.62 -12.64 -9.63
CA ASN A 122 -16.75 -12.93 -8.74
C ASN A 122 -18.12 -12.60 -9.36
N ILE A 123 -18.16 -11.63 -10.28
CA ILE A 123 -19.41 -11.19 -10.93
C ILE A 123 -19.60 -11.90 -12.27
N PHE A 124 -18.51 -12.04 -13.02
CA PHE A 124 -18.49 -12.65 -14.34
C PHE A 124 -17.39 -13.71 -14.37
N ALA A 125 -17.74 -14.98 -14.58
CA ALA A 125 -16.74 -16.04 -14.72
C ALA A 125 -15.80 -15.71 -15.89
N LEU A 126 -14.54 -15.44 -15.57
CA LEU A 126 -13.52 -15.09 -16.56
C LEU A 126 -12.92 -16.37 -17.18
N PRO A 127 -12.43 -16.31 -18.42
CA PRO A 127 -11.84 -17.46 -19.08
C PRO A 127 -10.55 -17.90 -18.38
N GLU A 128 -10.41 -19.21 -18.20
CA GLU A 128 -9.20 -19.84 -17.67
C GLU A 128 -8.68 -20.90 -18.62
N PHE A 129 -7.38 -21.10 -18.65
CA PHE A 129 -6.79 -22.22 -19.37
C PHE A 129 -7.07 -23.53 -18.63
N ASN A 130 -7.06 -24.64 -19.35
CA ASN A 130 -7.12 -25.96 -18.75
C ASN A 130 -5.91 -26.19 -17.81
N ALA A 131 -6.04 -27.11 -16.86
CA ALA A 131 -5.03 -27.35 -15.82
C ALA A 131 -3.62 -27.65 -16.37
N SER A 132 -3.52 -28.29 -17.56
CA SER A 132 -2.23 -28.58 -18.18
C SER A 132 -1.46 -27.33 -18.63
N ILE A 133 -2.16 -26.29 -19.08
CA ILE A 133 -1.55 -25.01 -19.47
C ILE A 133 -1.39 -24.10 -18.25
N ALA A 134 -2.43 -24.02 -17.40
CA ALA A 134 -2.42 -23.16 -16.22
C ALA A 134 -1.26 -23.47 -15.27
N ASN A 135 -0.87 -24.73 -15.13
CA ASN A 135 0.20 -25.19 -14.26
C ASN A 135 1.60 -25.17 -14.88
N ILE A 136 1.75 -24.65 -16.11
CA ILE A 136 3.08 -24.47 -16.69
C ILE A 136 3.86 -23.49 -15.82
N SER A 137 4.96 -23.98 -15.24
CA SER A 137 5.87 -23.17 -14.41
C SER A 137 7.16 -22.87 -15.16
N VAL A 138 7.53 -21.59 -15.23
CA VAL A 138 8.81 -21.10 -15.77
C VAL A 138 9.53 -20.37 -14.66
N LEU A 139 10.64 -20.91 -14.19
CA LEU A 139 11.43 -20.36 -13.05
C LEU A 139 10.59 -20.15 -11.77
N GLY A 140 9.64 -21.06 -11.50
CA GLY A 140 8.73 -20.95 -10.34
C GLY A 140 7.53 -20.00 -10.54
N ILE A 141 7.45 -19.32 -11.69
CA ILE A 141 6.33 -18.43 -12.05
C ILE A 141 5.32 -19.24 -12.86
N MET A 142 4.02 -19.07 -12.57
CA MET A 142 2.91 -19.64 -13.34
C MET A 142 2.19 -18.55 -14.16
N PRO A 143 2.71 -18.17 -15.33
CA PRO A 143 2.21 -17.02 -16.09
C PRO A 143 0.77 -17.22 -16.58
N PHE A 144 0.37 -18.45 -16.84
CA PHE A 144 -0.95 -18.79 -17.41
C PHE A 144 -2.01 -19.12 -16.36
N SER A 145 -1.64 -19.22 -15.07
CA SER A 145 -2.62 -19.39 -13.98
C SER A 145 -3.47 -18.14 -13.83
N ASN A 146 -4.77 -18.30 -13.56
CA ASN A 146 -5.73 -17.19 -13.40
C ASN A 146 -5.69 -16.21 -14.59
N PHE A 147 -5.62 -16.71 -15.81
CA PHE A 147 -5.40 -15.94 -17.04
C PHE A 147 -6.40 -14.79 -17.20
N GLY A 148 -7.69 -15.05 -17.02
CA GLY A 148 -8.71 -14.01 -17.14
C GLY A 148 -8.58 -12.92 -16.09
N VAL A 149 -8.29 -13.30 -14.84
CA VAL A 149 -8.05 -12.34 -13.74
C VAL A 149 -6.83 -11.47 -14.05
N LYS A 150 -5.70 -12.06 -14.48
CA LYS A 150 -4.50 -11.32 -14.89
C LYS A 150 -4.77 -10.38 -16.06
N GLY A 151 -5.55 -10.83 -17.05
CA GLY A 151 -5.92 -10.01 -18.21
C GLY A 151 -6.71 -8.76 -17.82
N ILE A 152 -7.75 -8.91 -16.99
CA ILE A 152 -8.54 -7.78 -16.46
C ILE A 152 -7.69 -6.86 -15.58
N THR A 153 -6.79 -7.43 -14.79
CA THR A 153 -5.85 -6.67 -13.95
C THR A 153 -4.96 -5.76 -14.82
N ILE A 154 -4.33 -6.32 -15.85
CA ILE A 154 -3.49 -5.55 -16.79
C ILE A 154 -4.30 -4.47 -17.49
N LEU A 155 -5.49 -4.80 -17.98
CA LEU A 155 -6.39 -3.85 -18.62
C LEU A 155 -6.72 -2.67 -17.69
N SER A 156 -7.04 -2.95 -16.42
CA SER A 156 -7.34 -1.91 -15.42
C SER A 156 -6.15 -0.98 -15.18
N ILE A 157 -4.92 -1.52 -15.06
CA ILE A 157 -3.69 -0.72 -14.89
C ILE A 157 -3.47 0.19 -16.11
N ILE A 158 -3.68 -0.31 -17.32
CA ILE A 158 -3.56 0.47 -18.56
C ILE A 158 -4.59 1.61 -18.57
N ILE A 159 -5.86 1.33 -18.29
CA ILE A 159 -6.93 2.35 -18.25
C ILE A 159 -6.61 3.44 -17.23
N ILE A 160 -6.20 3.06 -16.02
CA ILE A 160 -5.82 3.99 -14.96
C ILE A 160 -4.61 4.84 -15.38
N THR A 161 -3.63 4.24 -16.04
CA THR A 161 -2.46 4.96 -16.56
C THR A 161 -2.88 6.01 -17.60
N VAL A 162 -3.80 5.67 -18.50
CA VAL A 162 -4.35 6.60 -19.50
C VAL A 162 -5.10 7.75 -18.83
N ILE A 163 -5.92 7.48 -17.80
CA ILE A 163 -6.60 8.54 -17.03
C ILE A 163 -5.58 9.52 -16.44
N ASN A 164 -4.53 9.02 -15.81
CA ASN A 164 -3.50 9.85 -15.20
C ASN A 164 -2.60 10.59 -16.21
N TYR A 165 -2.49 10.07 -17.43
CA TYR A 165 -1.77 10.72 -18.52
C TYR A 165 -2.39 12.08 -18.87
N PHE A 166 -3.73 12.20 -18.87
CA PHE A 166 -4.46 13.42 -19.26
C PHE A 166 -4.45 14.54 -18.21
N GLY A 167 -3.95 14.33 -17.02
CA GLY A 167 -3.70 15.42 -16.07
C GLY A 167 -4.01 15.11 -14.61
N VAL A 168 -3.25 15.76 -13.73
CA VAL A 168 -3.37 15.64 -12.25
C VAL A 168 -4.76 16.06 -11.76
N GLN A 169 -5.40 17.02 -12.39
CA GLN A 169 -6.72 17.49 -11.98
C GLN A 169 -7.78 16.40 -12.16
N TYR A 170 -7.74 15.67 -13.29
CA TYR A 170 -8.62 14.51 -13.50
C TYR A 170 -8.29 13.38 -12.52
N GLY A 171 -6.99 13.08 -12.30
CA GLY A 171 -6.56 12.12 -11.30
C GLY A 171 -7.04 12.47 -9.88
N GLY A 172 -6.96 13.74 -9.48
CA GLY A 172 -7.43 14.21 -8.17
C GLY A 172 -8.95 14.13 -8.00
N TRP A 173 -9.72 14.47 -9.04
CA TRP A 173 -11.18 14.31 -9.01
C TRP A 173 -11.59 12.84 -8.94
N THR A 174 -10.91 11.99 -9.69
CA THR A 174 -11.10 10.54 -9.64
C THR A 174 -10.83 10.01 -8.23
N VAL A 175 -9.73 10.44 -7.59
CA VAL A 175 -9.42 10.07 -6.21
C VAL A 175 -10.55 10.50 -5.25
N ASN A 176 -11.02 11.76 -5.33
CA ASN A 176 -12.09 12.24 -4.46
C ASN A 176 -13.39 11.43 -4.64
N PHE A 177 -13.80 11.20 -5.89
CA PHE A 177 -15.00 10.43 -6.22
C PHE A 177 -14.91 9.00 -5.65
N PHE A 178 -13.83 8.28 -5.97
CA PHE A 178 -13.67 6.91 -5.51
C PHE A 178 -13.49 6.81 -3.99
N THR A 179 -12.89 7.82 -3.33
CA THR A 179 -12.79 7.84 -1.87
C THR A 179 -14.15 8.00 -1.21
N ILE A 180 -14.98 8.90 -1.69
CA ILE A 180 -16.35 9.07 -1.19
C ILE A 180 -17.17 7.80 -1.44
N ALA A 181 -17.09 7.25 -2.66
CA ALA A 181 -17.82 6.03 -3.02
C ALA A 181 -17.43 4.83 -2.12
N LYS A 182 -16.13 4.65 -1.84
CA LYS A 182 -15.68 3.55 -0.95
C LYS A 182 -16.07 3.77 0.52
N ILE A 183 -16.07 5.01 1.03
CA ILE A 183 -16.55 5.31 2.38
C ILE A 183 -18.05 4.98 2.49
N ILE A 184 -18.86 5.40 1.51
CA ILE A 184 -20.29 5.04 1.46
C ILE A 184 -20.43 3.51 1.40
N GLY A 185 -19.62 2.82 0.59
CA GLY A 185 -19.63 1.36 0.50
C GLY A 185 -19.28 0.66 1.81
N ILE A 186 -18.29 1.17 2.56
CA ILE A 186 -17.95 0.64 3.88
C ILE A 186 -19.10 0.88 4.87
N LEU A 187 -19.69 2.07 4.88
CA LEU A 187 -20.84 2.36 5.74
C LEU A 187 -22.04 1.46 5.42
N PHE A 188 -22.28 1.16 4.14
CA PHE A 188 -23.27 0.20 3.70
C PHE A 188 -22.97 -1.22 4.19
N LEU A 189 -21.73 -1.67 4.07
CA LEU A 189 -21.28 -2.96 4.61
C LEU A 189 -21.50 -3.05 6.12
N LEU A 190 -21.13 -2.01 6.87
CA LEU A 190 -21.39 -1.94 8.32
C LEU A 190 -22.88 -1.98 8.63
N GLY A 191 -23.69 -1.28 7.84
CA GLY A 191 -25.16 -1.32 7.94
C GLY A 191 -25.73 -2.73 7.78
N ILE A 192 -25.21 -3.51 6.82
CA ILE A 192 -25.56 -4.92 6.65
C ILE A 192 -25.11 -5.74 7.86
N CYS A 193 -23.84 -5.64 8.27
CA CYS A 193 -23.30 -6.44 9.37
C CYS A 193 -24.04 -6.24 10.69
N PHE A 194 -24.36 -4.99 11.04
CA PHE A 194 -25.04 -4.68 12.32
C PHE A 194 -26.57 -4.69 12.23
N GLY A 195 -27.14 -4.40 11.06
CA GLY A 195 -28.58 -4.23 10.87
C GLY A 195 -29.33 -5.49 10.46
N SER A 196 -28.64 -6.54 10.01
CA SER A 196 -29.28 -7.77 9.48
C SER A 196 -29.81 -8.72 10.56
N GLY A 197 -29.38 -8.56 11.83
CA GLY A 197 -29.64 -9.52 12.89
C GLY A 197 -28.87 -10.84 12.77
N ALA A 198 -28.02 -11.00 11.77
CA ALA A 198 -27.23 -12.22 11.56
C ALA A 198 -25.97 -12.31 12.47
N GLY A 199 -25.60 -11.19 13.11
CA GLY A 199 -24.44 -11.13 14.00
C GLY A 199 -24.79 -11.36 15.45
N SER A 200 -23.81 -11.84 16.23
CA SER A 200 -23.88 -11.97 17.70
C SER A 200 -22.56 -11.59 18.35
N SER A 201 -22.64 -10.96 19.53
CA SER A 201 -21.44 -10.74 20.35
C SER A 201 -20.77 -12.05 20.79
N GLU A 202 -21.51 -13.15 20.83
CA GLU A 202 -20.98 -14.47 21.14
C GLU A 202 -19.95 -14.92 20.09
N ASN A 203 -20.14 -14.59 18.81
CA ASN A 203 -19.18 -14.93 17.75
C ASN A 203 -17.80 -14.34 18.02
N PHE A 204 -17.74 -13.15 18.63
CA PHE A 204 -16.47 -12.51 18.99
C PHE A 204 -15.76 -13.27 20.12
N HIS A 205 -16.50 -13.81 21.09
CA HIS A 205 -15.95 -14.52 22.25
C HIS A 205 -15.85 -16.03 22.06
N GLN A 206 -16.31 -16.55 20.93
CA GLN A 206 -16.25 -17.98 20.64
C GLN A 206 -14.79 -18.41 20.45
N PRO A 207 -14.26 -19.31 21.31
CA PRO A 207 -12.89 -19.78 21.16
C PRO A 207 -12.73 -20.60 19.89
N SER A 208 -11.66 -20.36 19.14
CA SER A 208 -11.34 -21.18 17.98
C SER A 208 -10.97 -22.60 18.39
N GLN A 209 -11.40 -23.60 17.61
CA GLN A 209 -11.00 -24.99 17.77
C GLN A 209 -9.47 -25.18 17.66
N HIS A 210 -8.80 -24.27 16.93
CA HIS A 210 -7.37 -24.29 16.68
C HIS A 210 -6.55 -23.47 17.70
N TYR A 211 -7.20 -22.76 18.64
CA TYR A 211 -6.52 -21.87 19.59
C TYR A 211 -5.46 -22.59 20.44
N GLY A 212 -5.66 -23.85 20.74
CA GLY A 212 -4.68 -24.67 21.50
C GLY A 212 -3.30 -24.75 20.85
N SER A 213 -3.21 -24.55 19.54
CA SER A 213 -1.92 -24.53 18.80
C SER A 213 -1.05 -23.33 19.15
N ILE A 214 -1.66 -22.19 19.48
CA ILE A 214 -0.95 -20.96 19.87
C ILE A 214 -0.97 -20.70 21.37
N GLY A 215 -1.98 -21.21 22.09
CA GLY A 215 -2.14 -21.04 23.55
C GLY A 215 -1.01 -21.62 24.38
N ASN A 216 -0.27 -22.60 23.85
CA ASN A 216 0.87 -23.24 24.49
C ASN A 216 2.23 -22.62 24.12
N LEU A 217 2.25 -21.57 23.29
CA LEU A 217 3.48 -20.90 22.90
C LEU A 217 4.06 -20.07 24.05
N ASN A 218 5.37 -20.05 24.13
CA ASN A 218 6.05 -19.10 25.00
C ASN A 218 5.91 -17.68 24.49
N PHE A 219 6.31 -16.71 25.31
CA PHE A 219 6.22 -15.27 24.97
C PHE A 219 6.85 -14.93 23.59
N TRP A 220 7.99 -15.52 23.25
CA TRP A 220 8.69 -15.26 21.99
C TRP A 220 7.95 -15.86 20.80
N GLY A 221 7.41 -17.07 20.93
CA GLY A 221 6.60 -17.72 19.89
C GLY A 221 5.31 -16.94 19.61
N LEU A 222 4.61 -16.50 20.65
CA LEU A 222 3.41 -15.67 20.48
C LEU A 222 3.75 -14.32 19.83
N THR A 223 4.84 -13.68 20.26
CA THR A 223 5.29 -12.42 19.66
C THR A 223 5.59 -12.59 18.18
N SER A 224 6.29 -13.65 17.78
CA SER A 224 6.62 -13.94 16.38
C SER A 224 5.36 -14.06 15.52
N ILE A 225 4.37 -14.85 15.95
CA ILE A 225 3.11 -15.05 15.22
C ILE A 225 2.32 -13.71 15.11
N VAL A 226 2.27 -12.92 16.18
CA VAL A 226 1.63 -11.60 16.19
C VAL A 226 2.29 -10.70 15.17
N PHE A 227 3.62 -10.63 15.12
CA PHE A 227 4.33 -9.79 14.13
C PHE A 227 4.15 -10.31 12.71
N ALA A 228 4.11 -11.63 12.48
CA ALA A 228 3.79 -12.20 11.18
C ALA A 228 2.37 -11.81 10.71
N ALA A 229 1.38 -11.93 11.60
CA ALA A 229 0.01 -11.50 11.32
C ALA A 229 -0.09 -9.99 11.04
N MET A 230 0.71 -9.16 11.73
CA MET A 230 0.76 -7.72 11.53
C MET A 230 1.24 -7.31 10.13
N LEU A 231 2.02 -8.13 9.40
CA LEU A 231 2.33 -7.87 7.99
C LEU A 231 1.07 -7.68 7.15
N SER A 232 0.04 -8.51 7.42
CA SER A 232 -1.28 -8.39 6.76
C SER A 232 -1.99 -7.07 7.12
N ALA A 233 -1.95 -6.65 8.38
CA ALA A 233 -2.51 -5.37 8.81
C ALA A 233 -1.73 -4.20 8.19
N PHE A 234 -0.39 -4.21 8.20
CA PHE A 234 0.42 -3.15 7.60
C PHE A 234 0.23 -3.02 6.09
N TRP A 235 -0.03 -4.12 5.38
CA TRP A 235 -0.46 -4.04 3.99
C TRP A 235 -1.73 -3.18 3.83
N ALA A 236 -2.71 -3.36 4.70
CA ALA A 236 -3.94 -2.57 4.65
C ALA A 236 -3.70 -1.09 5.02
N PHE A 237 -2.75 -0.82 5.92
CA PHE A 237 -2.37 0.54 6.32
C PHE A 237 -1.38 1.20 5.36
N ASP A 238 -0.76 0.49 4.40
CA ASP A 238 0.20 1.09 3.48
C ASP A 238 -0.43 2.16 2.58
N GLY A 239 0.39 3.05 2.06
CA GLY A 239 -0.05 4.17 1.22
C GLY A 239 -0.24 5.51 1.94
N TRP A 240 -0.12 5.57 3.26
CA TRP A 240 -0.24 6.81 4.05
C TRP A 240 0.81 7.87 3.65
N VAL A 241 1.96 7.46 3.16
CA VAL A 241 3.06 8.33 2.73
C VAL A 241 2.88 8.86 1.30
N ASN A 242 1.99 8.26 0.48
CA ASN A 242 1.87 8.53 -0.95
C ASN A 242 1.60 10.00 -1.28
N ILE A 243 0.87 10.73 -0.43
CA ILE A 243 0.64 12.17 -0.61
C ILE A 243 1.93 12.97 -0.63
N THR A 244 2.99 12.51 0.03
CA THR A 244 4.29 13.21 0.04
C THR A 244 4.93 13.23 -1.35
N PHE A 245 4.68 12.23 -2.17
CA PHE A 245 5.20 12.17 -3.55
C PHE A 245 4.61 13.28 -4.42
N LEU A 246 3.39 13.72 -4.08
CA LEU A 246 2.65 14.80 -4.73
C LEU A 246 2.95 16.18 -4.12
N ALA A 247 3.91 16.32 -3.21
CA ALA A 247 4.20 17.56 -2.50
C ALA A 247 4.35 18.78 -3.42
N GLY A 248 4.95 18.60 -4.61
CA GLY A 248 5.09 19.64 -5.63
C GLY A 248 3.79 20.10 -6.28
N GLU A 249 2.68 19.36 -6.08
CA GLU A 249 1.36 19.63 -6.64
C GLU A 249 0.34 20.08 -5.59
N VAL A 250 0.71 20.03 -4.29
CA VAL A 250 -0.10 20.54 -3.18
C VAL A 250 0.03 22.05 -3.07
N LYS A 251 -1.08 22.76 -2.84
CA LYS A 251 -1.11 24.23 -2.76
C LYS A 251 -0.27 24.76 -1.59
N ASN A 252 -0.50 24.24 -0.38
CA ASN A 252 0.20 24.65 0.85
C ASN A 252 0.88 23.42 1.51
N PRO A 253 1.97 22.87 0.92
CA PRO A 253 2.50 21.58 1.33
C PRO A 253 2.97 21.54 2.79
N LYS A 254 3.57 22.62 3.32
CA LYS A 254 4.06 22.68 4.72
C LYS A 254 2.95 22.53 5.76
N ARG A 255 1.71 22.94 5.44
CA ARG A 255 0.53 22.82 6.29
C ARG A 255 -0.27 21.58 5.94
N ASP A 256 -0.58 21.41 4.65
CA ASP A 256 -1.59 20.47 4.19
C ASP A 256 -1.08 19.01 4.23
N LEU A 257 0.23 18.76 3.99
CA LEU A 257 0.78 17.40 4.08
C LEU A 257 0.73 16.83 5.51
N PRO A 258 1.24 17.52 6.57
CA PRO A 258 1.13 17.02 7.93
C PRO A 258 -0.31 16.72 8.35
N VAL A 259 -1.24 17.62 8.05
CA VAL A 259 -2.67 17.45 8.40
C VAL A 259 -3.28 16.29 7.64
N ALA A 260 -2.99 16.17 6.34
CA ALA A 260 -3.52 15.08 5.51
C ALA A 260 -2.99 13.69 5.96
N ILE A 261 -1.70 13.58 6.26
CA ILE A 261 -1.08 12.32 6.67
C ILE A 261 -1.65 11.86 8.01
N ILE A 262 -1.58 12.72 9.05
CA ILE A 262 -2.05 12.35 10.40
C ILE A 262 -3.57 12.14 10.39
N GLY A 263 -4.33 13.06 9.82
CA GLY A 263 -5.79 12.98 9.76
C GLY A 263 -6.28 11.76 8.97
N GLY A 264 -5.63 11.47 7.84
CA GLY A 264 -5.94 10.29 7.02
C GLY A 264 -5.72 8.98 7.77
N VAL A 265 -4.57 8.84 8.45
CA VAL A 265 -4.27 7.64 9.26
C VAL A 265 -5.28 7.47 10.39
N LEU A 266 -5.64 8.55 11.09
CA LEU A 266 -6.65 8.48 12.18
C LEU A 266 -8.01 8.02 11.65
N ILE A 267 -8.49 8.62 10.56
CA ILE A 267 -9.78 8.25 9.93
C ILE A 267 -9.76 6.77 9.53
N VAL A 268 -8.71 6.32 8.86
CA VAL A 268 -8.61 4.93 8.38
C VAL A 268 -8.51 3.96 9.55
N THR A 269 -7.77 4.30 10.62
CA THR A 269 -7.67 3.45 11.82
C THR A 269 -9.05 3.20 12.43
N VAL A 270 -9.86 4.26 12.59
CA VAL A 270 -11.23 4.13 13.12
C VAL A 270 -12.09 3.23 12.22
N PHE A 271 -12.05 3.44 10.90
CA PHE A 271 -12.79 2.58 9.96
C PHE A 271 -12.35 1.12 10.06
N TYR A 272 -11.05 0.86 10.10
CA TYR A 272 -10.53 -0.50 10.16
C TYR A 272 -10.90 -1.22 11.45
N MET A 273 -10.88 -0.54 12.57
CA MET A 273 -11.34 -1.10 13.86
C MET A 273 -12.81 -1.50 13.79
N ILE A 274 -13.69 -0.61 13.31
CA ILE A 274 -15.12 -0.86 13.22
C ILE A 274 -15.43 -1.99 12.24
N VAL A 275 -14.78 -2.00 11.08
CA VAL A 275 -15.00 -3.05 10.04
C VAL A 275 -14.56 -4.42 10.52
N ASN A 276 -13.37 -4.54 11.13
CA ASN A 276 -12.90 -5.85 11.61
C ASN A 276 -13.73 -6.34 12.80
N TYR A 277 -14.21 -5.44 13.67
CA TYR A 277 -15.17 -5.80 14.71
C TYR A 277 -16.49 -6.30 14.08
N ALA A 278 -17.03 -5.60 13.08
CA ALA A 278 -18.24 -6.01 12.37
C ALA A 278 -18.11 -7.38 11.71
N TYR A 279 -16.96 -7.69 11.14
CA TYR A 279 -16.66 -9.01 10.59
C TYR A 279 -16.74 -10.09 11.67
N LEU A 280 -16.02 -9.91 12.77
CA LEU A 280 -15.99 -10.87 13.89
C LEU A 280 -17.32 -10.95 14.65
N TYR A 281 -18.14 -9.91 14.59
CA TYR A 281 -19.51 -9.91 15.10
C TYR A 281 -20.43 -10.83 14.27
N VAL A 282 -20.24 -10.86 12.94
CA VAL A 282 -21.08 -11.65 12.02
C VAL A 282 -20.66 -13.14 11.97
N MET A 283 -19.36 -13.42 12.00
CA MET A 283 -18.84 -14.77 11.84
C MET A 283 -17.70 -15.05 12.82
N PRO A 284 -17.69 -16.21 13.49
CA PRO A 284 -16.59 -16.57 14.39
C PRO A 284 -15.28 -16.80 13.64
N VAL A 285 -14.15 -16.75 14.36
CA VAL A 285 -12.78 -16.86 13.81
C VAL A 285 -12.60 -18.09 12.92
N ASP A 286 -13.14 -19.25 13.32
CA ASP A 286 -13.00 -20.48 12.54
C ASP A 286 -13.59 -20.39 11.13
N GLY A 287 -14.64 -19.58 10.94
CA GLY A 287 -15.16 -19.29 9.60
C GLY A 287 -14.13 -18.59 8.70
N TYR A 288 -13.36 -17.66 9.24
CA TYR A 288 -12.27 -16.98 8.49
C TYR A 288 -11.08 -17.89 8.25
N VAL A 289 -10.78 -18.81 9.17
CA VAL A 289 -9.76 -19.85 8.98
C VAL A 289 -10.10 -20.73 7.78
N GLU A 290 -11.35 -21.14 7.65
CA GLU A 290 -11.81 -21.90 6.48
C GLU A 290 -11.72 -21.08 5.18
N LEU A 291 -12.11 -19.81 5.21
CA LEU A 291 -11.98 -18.91 4.07
C LEU A 291 -10.52 -18.72 3.62
N ALA A 292 -9.57 -18.77 4.56
CA ALA A 292 -8.15 -18.64 4.23
C ALA A 292 -7.60 -19.81 3.39
N LYS A 293 -8.24 -20.97 3.41
CA LYS A 293 -7.85 -22.13 2.59
C LYS A 293 -8.17 -21.94 1.09
N GLY A 294 -9.07 -21.02 0.76
CA GLY A 294 -9.44 -20.70 -0.62
C GLY A 294 -8.47 -19.70 -1.27
N GLN A 295 -7.93 -20.05 -2.45
CA GLN A 295 -6.93 -19.22 -3.14
C GLN A 295 -7.43 -17.84 -3.59
N ASN A 296 -8.73 -17.67 -3.85
CA ASN A 296 -9.30 -16.45 -4.43
C ASN A 296 -10.45 -15.85 -3.60
N THR A 297 -10.62 -16.28 -2.35
CA THR A 297 -11.72 -15.81 -1.50
C THR A 297 -11.47 -14.39 -1.01
N ILE A 298 -12.53 -13.58 -1.03
CA ILE A 298 -12.54 -12.25 -0.45
C ILE A 298 -13.52 -12.28 0.73
N ALA A 299 -13.00 -12.19 1.96
CA ALA A 299 -13.78 -12.37 3.18
C ALA A 299 -15.07 -11.51 3.22
N ALA A 300 -14.97 -10.22 2.85
CA ALA A 300 -16.13 -9.32 2.82
C ALA A 300 -17.26 -9.81 1.90
N ALA A 301 -16.92 -10.40 0.76
CA ALA A 301 -17.92 -10.93 -0.19
C ALA A 301 -18.61 -12.18 0.35
N GLU A 302 -17.85 -13.10 0.95
CA GLU A 302 -18.42 -14.31 1.53
C GLU A 302 -19.30 -14.02 2.77
N ILE A 303 -18.89 -13.08 3.64
CA ILE A 303 -19.69 -12.65 4.78
C ILE A 303 -21.05 -12.11 4.31
N THR A 304 -21.06 -11.22 3.34
CA THR A 304 -22.31 -10.62 2.85
C THR A 304 -23.18 -11.63 2.10
N LYS A 305 -22.56 -12.61 1.43
CA LYS A 305 -23.28 -13.76 0.86
C LYS A 305 -24.00 -14.56 1.94
N ASN A 306 -23.37 -14.79 3.09
CA ASN A 306 -23.97 -15.50 4.21
C ASN A 306 -25.14 -14.72 4.84
N ILE A 307 -25.11 -13.36 4.82
CA ILE A 307 -26.14 -12.53 5.43
C ILE A 307 -27.34 -12.31 4.48
N ILE A 308 -27.10 -11.88 3.25
CA ILE A 308 -28.15 -11.46 2.29
C ILE A 308 -28.12 -12.24 0.97
N GLY A 309 -27.45 -13.41 0.96
CA GLY A 309 -27.41 -14.31 -0.17
C GLY A 309 -26.56 -13.83 -1.36
N PRO A 310 -26.77 -14.40 -2.56
CA PRO A 310 -25.96 -14.10 -3.75
C PRO A 310 -25.93 -12.61 -4.12
N SER A 311 -27.00 -11.87 -3.85
CA SER A 311 -27.07 -10.42 -4.12
C SER A 311 -26.06 -9.66 -3.26
N GLY A 312 -25.85 -10.06 -2.02
CA GLY A 312 -24.83 -9.47 -1.13
C GLY A 312 -23.41 -9.66 -1.67
N PHE A 313 -23.12 -10.86 -2.16
CA PHE A 313 -21.85 -11.18 -2.78
C PHE A 313 -21.54 -10.25 -3.97
N ILE A 314 -22.52 -10.04 -4.86
CA ILE A 314 -22.38 -9.16 -6.03
C ILE A 314 -22.21 -7.71 -5.62
N ILE A 315 -23.06 -7.21 -4.71
CA ILE A 315 -23.00 -5.80 -4.25
C ILE A 315 -21.63 -5.49 -3.66
N ILE A 316 -21.14 -6.34 -2.76
CA ILE A 316 -19.83 -6.12 -2.15
C ILE A 316 -18.69 -6.29 -3.15
N SER A 317 -18.79 -7.23 -4.09
CA SER A 317 -17.81 -7.34 -5.17
C SER A 317 -17.73 -6.06 -6.01
N VAL A 318 -18.85 -5.40 -6.31
CA VAL A 318 -18.88 -4.09 -6.98
C VAL A 318 -18.24 -3.01 -6.10
N LEU A 319 -18.51 -2.99 -4.80
CA LEU A 319 -17.87 -2.03 -3.89
C LEU A 319 -16.35 -2.22 -3.81
N ILE A 320 -15.88 -3.47 -3.82
CA ILE A 320 -14.45 -3.78 -3.85
C ILE A 320 -13.83 -3.35 -5.18
N LEU A 321 -14.52 -3.54 -6.31
CA LEU A 321 -14.11 -3.00 -7.61
C LEU A 321 -13.89 -1.49 -7.56
N ILE A 322 -14.85 -0.74 -7.04
CA ILE A 322 -14.78 0.71 -6.87
C ILE A 322 -13.60 1.09 -5.97
N SER A 323 -13.46 0.39 -4.84
CA SER A 323 -12.39 0.65 -3.87
C SER A 323 -11.00 0.41 -4.48
N THR A 324 -10.80 -0.75 -5.07
CA THR A 324 -9.48 -1.14 -5.61
C THR A 324 -9.10 -0.33 -6.84
N PHE A 325 -10.06 0.02 -7.72
CA PHE A 325 -9.81 0.93 -8.83
C PHE A 325 -9.33 2.30 -8.35
N GLY A 326 -10.02 2.88 -7.36
CA GLY A 326 -9.65 4.16 -6.78
C GLY A 326 -8.27 4.14 -6.11
N THR A 327 -7.96 3.08 -5.36
CA THR A 327 -6.65 2.93 -4.70
C THR A 327 -5.54 2.74 -5.72
N THR A 328 -5.73 1.89 -6.73
CA THR A 328 -4.76 1.73 -7.83
C THR A 328 -4.52 3.07 -8.54
N ASN A 329 -5.59 3.84 -8.80
CA ASN A 329 -5.47 5.17 -9.40
C ASN A 329 -4.64 6.12 -8.53
N SER A 330 -4.87 6.15 -7.21
CA SER A 330 -4.10 6.97 -6.27
C SER A 330 -2.62 6.57 -6.25
N SER A 331 -2.33 5.27 -6.23
CA SER A 331 -0.95 4.74 -6.26
C SER A 331 -0.23 5.08 -7.57
N VAL A 332 -0.88 4.86 -8.73
CA VAL A 332 -0.32 5.21 -10.06
C VAL A 332 -0.05 6.71 -10.16
N LEU A 333 -0.98 7.53 -9.69
CA LEU A 333 -0.82 8.99 -9.66
C LEU A 333 0.40 9.38 -8.84
N ALA A 334 0.51 8.88 -7.61
CA ALA A 334 1.52 9.31 -6.65
C ALA A 334 2.93 8.80 -7.01
N SER A 335 3.09 7.49 -7.21
CA SER A 335 4.42 6.85 -7.35
C SER A 335 5.19 7.27 -8.61
N SER A 336 4.51 7.62 -9.69
CA SER A 336 5.16 8.13 -10.90
C SER A 336 6.05 9.37 -10.64
N ARG A 337 5.80 10.12 -9.56
CA ARG A 337 6.58 11.31 -9.17
C ARG A 337 7.94 10.95 -8.56
N ILE A 338 8.09 9.76 -7.99
CA ILE A 338 9.38 9.27 -7.49
C ILE A 338 10.34 9.08 -8.67
N TYR A 339 9.92 8.37 -9.70
CA TYR A 339 10.76 8.06 -10.87
C TYR A 339 11.07 9.31 -11.70
N TYR A 340 10.10 10.22 -11.79
CA TYR A 340 10.29 11.55 -12.35
C TYR A 340 11.38 12.33 -11.59
N ALA A 341 11.34 12.33 -10.25
CA ALA A 341 12.35 13.00 -9.43
C ALA A 341 13.74 12.40 -9.62
N MET A 342 13.86 11.05 -9.62
CA MET A 342 15.12 10.36 -9.91
C MET A 342 15.69 10.73 -11.27
N ALA A 343 14.83 10.75 -12.30
CA ALA A 343 15.23 11.06 -13.67
C ALA A 343 15.68 12.51 -13.84
N ARG A 344 15.02 13.46 -13.18
CA ARG A 344 15.45 14.88 -13.12
C ARG A 344 16.86 15.04 -12.55
N GLU A 345 17.24 14.19 -11.62
CA GLU A 345 18.56 14.18 -11.03
C GLU A 345 19.58 13.37 -11.84
N GLY A 346 19.15 12.79 -12.95
CA GLY A 346 19.96 11.97 -13.85
C GLY A 346 20.39 10.64 -13.22
N LEU A 347 19.65 10.16 -12.24
CA LEU A 347 19.80 8.85 -11.61
C LEU A 347 18.75 7.85 -12.13
N PHE A 348 18.16 8.11 -13.29
CA PHE A 348 17.24 7.24 -14.00
C PHE A 348 17.24 7.60 -15.49
N PHE A 349 16.44 6.92 -16.31
CA PHE A 349 16.35 7.22 -17.74
C PHE A 349 15.93 8.67 -18.00
N LYS A 350 16.71 9.42 -18.76
CA LYS A 350 16.46 10.86 -19.02
C LYS A 350 15.08 11.15 -19.59
N SER A 351 14.54 10.25 -20.41
CA SER A 351 13.20 10.37 -20.98
C SER A 351 12.09 10.40 -19.93
N VAL A 352 12.28 9.74 -18.78
CA VAL A 352 11.29 9.67 -17.69
C VAL A 352 11.13 11.04 -16.99
N ALA A 353 12.11 11.94 -17.11
CA ALA A 353 12.03 13.32 -16.60
C ALA A 353 11.13 14.25 -17.44
N GLU A 354 10.58 13.79 -18.56
CA GLU A 354 9.77 14.63 -19.43
C GLU A 354 8.37 14.86 -18.87
N VAL A 355 7.96 16.13 -18.83
CA VAL A 355 6.61 16.56 -18.49
C VAL A 355 5.85 16.88 -19.79
N HIS A 356 4.65 16.34 -19.91
CA HIS A 356 3.81 16.57 -21.09
C HIS A 356 3.45 18.06 -21.23
N LYS A 357 3.69 18.66 -22.40
CA LYS A 357 3.53 20.12 -22.62
C LYS A 357 2.12 20.61 -22.31
N LYS A 358 1.07 19.89 -22.72
CA LYS A 358 -0.33 20.26 -22.54
C LYS A 358 -0.87 19.84 -21.17
N TYR A 359 -0.64 18.58 -20.77
CA TYR A 359 -1.28 17.99 -19.58
C TYR A 359 -0.48 18.19 -18.28
N ARG A 360 0.77 18.62 -18.37
CA ARG A 360 1.66 18.87 -17.21
C ARG A 360 1.84 17.66 -16.30
N THR A 361 1.83 16.45 -16.90
CA THR A 361 2.02 15.16 -16.23
C THR A 361 3.36 14.55 -16.61
N PRO A 362 3.98 13.74 -15.73
CA PRO A 362 5.20 12.98 -16.03
C PRO A 362 4.83 11.72 -16.84
N HIS A 363 4.34 11.92 -18.05
CA HIS A 363 3.69 10.89 -18.88
C HIS A 363 4.57 9.67 -19.16
N ARG A 364 5.87 9.86 -19.39
CA ARG A 364 6.79 8.74 -19.61
C ARG A 364 7.04 7.93 -18.33
N SER A 365 7.07 8.60 -17.18
CA SER A 365 7.14 7.94 -15.87
C SER A 365 5.92 7.04 -15.64
N LEU A 366 4.72 7.52 -15.99
CA LEU A 366 3.48 6.75 -15.92
C LEU A 366 3.52 5.51 -16.81
N ILE A 367 3.98 5.64 -18.06
CA ILE A 367 4.09 4.51 -18.98
C ILE A 367 5.11 3.48 -18.49
N PHE A 368 6.28 3.94 -18.01
CA PHE A 368 7.34 3.06 -17.52
C PHE A 368 6.88 2.22 -16.32
N GLN A 369 6.20 2.86 -15.38
CA GLN A 369 5.57 2.20 -14.24
C GLN A 369 4.48 1.20 -14.66
N CYS A 370 3.64 1.56 -15.63
CA CYS A 370 2.59 0.70 -16.15
C CYS A 370 3.17 -0.62 -16.70
N VAL A 371 4.19 -0.54 -17.55
CA VAL A 371 4.85 -1.71 -18.14
C VAL A 371 5.39 -2.62 -17.04
N TRP A 372 6.08 -2.05 -16.03
CA TRP A 372 6.65 -2.84 -14.95
C TRP A 372 5.60 -3.47 -14.04
N ALA A 373 4.55 -2.73 -13.67
CA ALA A 373 3.44 -3.26 -12.88
C ALA A 373 2.72 -4.41 -13.61
N CYS A 374 2.48 -4.28 -14.92
CA CYS A 374 1.91 -5.36 -15.73
C CYS A 374 2.81 -6.61 -15.76
N THR A 375 4.14 -6.43 -15.81
CA THR A 375 5.10 -7.54 -15.70
C THR A 375 4.97 -8.26 -14.36
N LEU A 376 4.84 -7.52 -13.26
CA LEU A 376 4.66 -8.10 -11.93
C LEU A 376 3.33 -8.86 -11.78
N VAL A 377 2.25 -8.42 -12.43
CA VAL A 377 0.98 -9.17 -12.46
C VAL A 377 1.16 -10.57 -13.06
N ILE A 378 2.03 -10.70 -14.06
CA ILE A 378 2.30 -12.00 -14.69
C ILE A 378 3.17 -12.89 -13.78
N SER A 379 4.13 -12.29 -13.05
CA SER A 379 5.21 -12.99 -12.38
C SER A 379 4.91 -13.45 -10.95
N GLY A 380 3.94 -12.85 -10.24
CA GLY A 380 3.76 -13.08 -8.80
C GLY A 380 2.32 -13.39 -8.39
N THR A 381 2.19 -13.95 -7.17
CA THR A 381 0.92 -14.05 -6.46
C THR A 381 0.68 -12.78 -5.64
N PHE A 382 -0.59 -12.53 -5.28
CA PHE A 382 -0.96 -11.40 -4.44
C PHE A 382 -0.17 -11.35 -3.12
N ASP A 383 -0.10 -12.47 -2.39
CA ASP A 383 0.50 -12.49 -1.06
C ASP A 383 2.02 -12.34 -1.12
N GLN A 384 2.71 -13.00 -2.06
CA GLN A 384 4.16 -12.82 -2.25
C GLN A 384 4.52 -11.36 -2.53
N LEU A 385 3.79 -10.70 -3.43
CA LEU A 385 4.03 -9.29 -3.76
C LEU A 385 3.80 -8.37 -2.56
N THR A 386 2.77 -8.63 -1.74
CA THR A 386 2.46 -7.80 -0.57
C THR A 386 3.48 -7.96 0.56
N ASP A 387 3.94 -9.18 0.83
CA ASP A 387 4.89 -9.45 1.91
C ASP A 387 6.28 -8.85 1.60
N MET A 388 6.76 -9.02 0.36
CA MET A 388 8.00 -8.38 -0.11
C MET A 388 7.95 -6.85 -0.03
N LEU A 389 6.80 -6.26 -0.39
CA LEU A 389 6.59 -4.82 -0.36
C LEU A 389 6.71 -4.28 1.06
N ILE A 390 5.98 -4.86 2.02
CA ILE A 390 5.95 -4.39 3.41
C ILE A 390 7.34 -4.51 4.04
N PHE A 391 8.02 -5.62 3.84
CA PHE A 391 9.40 -5.79 4.29
C PHE A 391 10.32 -4.66 3.79
N ALA A 392 10.32 -4.40 2.47
CA ALA A 392 11.15 -3.37 1.88
C ALA A 392 10.76 -1.95 2.33
N ALA A 393 9.46 -1.66 2.42
CA ALA A 393 8.96 -0.34 2.83
C ALA A 393 9.38 0.01 4.26
N PHE A 394 9.29 -0.93 5.21
CA PHE A 394 9.63 -0.67 6.61
C PHE A 394 11.11 -0.43 6.84
N ILE A 395 12.02 -0.95 5.99
CA ILE A 395 13.44 -0.59 6.01
C ILE A 395 13.59 0.93 5.75
N PHE A 396 12.90 1.44 4.73
CA PHE A 396 13.02 2.85 4.36
C PHE A 396 12.20 3.77 5.28
N TYR A 397 11.02 3.34 5.74
CA TYR A 397 10.24 4.11 6.73
C TYR A 397 11.01 4.30 8.02
N GLY A 398 11.64 3.24 8.56
CA GLY A 398 12.51 3.33 9.72
C GLY A 398 13.72 4.22 9.48
N SER A 399 14.34 4.13 8.30
CA SER A 399 15.46 4.99 7.92
C SER A 399 15.04 6.47 7.81
N GLY A 400 13.88 6.76 7.24
CA GLY A 400 13.33 8.11 7.18
C GLY A 400 13.11 8.71 8.58
N ALA A 401 12.48 7.94 9.49
CA ALA A 401 12.27 8.37 10.87
C ALA A 401 13.61 8.58 11.62
N PHE A 402 14.60 7.70 11.40
CA PHE A 402 15.95 7.89 11.94
C PHE A 402 16.61 9.15 11.43
N GLY A 403 16.30 9.52 10.19
CA GLY A 403 16.77 10.77 9.59
C GLY A 403 16.37 12.02 10.36
N LEU A 404 15.27 12.03 11.12
CA LEU A 404 14.89 13.14 11.96
C LEU A 404 15.93 13.46 13.05
N PHE A 405 16.56 12.43 13.60
CA PHE A 405 17.64 12.61 14.59
C PHE A 405 18.89 13.24 13.96
N ILE A 406 19.21 12.82 12.72
CA ILE A 406 20.32 13.39 11.96
C ILE A 406 20.03 14.87 11.63
N LEU A 407 18.82 15.20 11.17
CA LEU A 407 18.40 16.56 10.86
C LEU A 407 18.47 17.47 12.08
N LYS A 408 17.94 17.04 13.21
CA LYS A 408 17.97 17.80 14.47
C LYS A 408 19.40 18.06 14.95
N LYS A 409 20.27 17.04 14.86
CA LYS A 409 21.65 17.14 15.38
C LYS A 409 22.58 17.89 14.42
N LYS A 410 22.57 17.55 13.12
CA LYS A 410 23.56 18.07 12.16
C LYS A 410 23.09 19.32 11.40
N MET A 411 21.80 19.40 11.08
CA MET A 411 21.25 20.45 10.21
C MET A 411 20.50 21.53 10.98
N LYS A 412 20.50 21.49 12.32
CA LYS A 412 19.81 22.46 13.20
C LYS A 412 18.34 22.67 12.81
N TYR A 413 17.67 21.59 12.39
CA TYR A 413 16.27 21.63 11.99
C TYR A 413 15.39 22.10 13.14
N SER A 414 14.78 23.29 13.00
CA SER A 414 14.09 23.99 14.08
C SER A 414 12.62 23.63 14.23
N GLU A 415 12.00 23.00 13.22
CA GLU A 415 10.57 22.65 13.25
C GLU A 415 10.25 21.75 14.44
N LYS A 416 9.15 22.06 15.14
CA LYS A 416 8.63 21.24 16.24
C LYS A 416 7.97 19.99 15.66
N ILE A 417 8.39 18.81 16.14
CA ILE A 417 7.80 17.53 15.84
C ILE A 417 7.10 17.04 17.10
N PHE A 418 5.83 16.70 17.00
CA PHE A 418 5.07 16.22 18.14
C PHE A 418 5.71 14.94 18.72
N GLY A 419 5.87 14.88 20.04
CA GLY A 419 6.43 13.73 20.72
C GLY A 419 7.90 13.39 20.44
N TYR A 420 8.67 14.28 19.79
CA TYR A 420 10.09 14.07 19.61
C TYR A 420 10.84 14.15 20.97
N PRO A 421 11.80 13.25 21.26
CA PRO A 421 12.34 12.17 20.40
C PRO A 421 11.60 10.83 20.50
N VAL A 422 10.63 10.68 21.39
CA VAL A 422 10.02 9.41 21.79
C VAL A 422 9.24 8.77 20.61
N VAL A 423 8.39 9.54 19.94
CA VAL A 423 7.54 9.04 18.83
C VAL A 423 8.37 8.47 17.69
N PRO A 424 9.37 9.17 17.12
CA PRO A 424 10.23 8.57 16.09
C PRO A 424 11.04 7.39 16.60
N ALA A 425 11.51 7.40 17.86
CA ALA A 425 12.27 6.28 18.42
C ALA A 425 11.43 5.00 18.52
N LEU A 426 10.20 5.09 19.03
CA LEU A 426 9.28 3.95 19.08
C LEU A 426 8.97 3.41 17.70
N PHE A 427 8.74 4.28 16.72
CA PHE A 427 8.49 3.86 15.34
C PHE A 427 9.69 3.13 14.74
N ILE A 428 10.93 3.62 14.97
CA ILE A 428 12.16 2.98 14.49
C ILE A 428 12.33 1.59 15.12
N ILE A 429 12.16 1.49 16.46
CA ILE A 429 12.25 0.21 17.15
C ILE A 429 11.28 -0.79 16.55
N PHE A 430 10.05 -0.34 16.31
CA PHE A 430 9.05 -1.21 15.71
C PHE A 430 9.43 -1.64 14.28
N CYS A 431 9.89 -0.72 13.44
CA CYS A 431 10.37 -1.06 12.09
C CYS A 431 11.49 -2.11 12.13
N LEU A 432 12.43 -1.99 13.08
CA LEU A 432 13.53 -2.96 13.26
C LEU A 432 12.98 -4.32 13.66
N VAL A 433 12.09 -4.38 14.65
CA VAL A 433 11.49 -5.64 15.10
C VAL A 433 10.72 -6.30 13.97
N LEU A 434 9.92 -5.55 13.20
CA LEU A 434 9.16 -6.07 12.08
C LEU A 434 10.08 -6.63 10.97
N VAL A 435 11.14 -5.92 10.62
CA VAL A 435 12.12 -6.40 9.63
C VAL A 435 12.79 -7.69 10.10
N VAL A 436 13.22 -7.76 11.36
CA VAL A 436 13.83 -8.97 11.93
C VAL A 436 12.83 -10.14 11.97
N SER A 437 11.59 -9.90 12.43
CA SER A 437 10.55 -10.93 12.46
C SER A 437 10.21 -11.45 11.06
N SER A 438 10.20 -10.56 10.04
CA SER A 438 9.98 -10.97 8.65
C SER A 438 11.06 -11.92 8.14
N PHE A 439 12.32 -11.77 8.57
CA PHE A 439 13.37 -12.72 8.23
C PHE A 439 13.15 -14.10 8.82
N VAL A 440 12.57 -14.17 10.00
CA VAL A 440 12.30 -15.44 10.69
C VAL A 440 11.10 -16.15 10.08
N GLU A 441 10.01 -15.41 9.85
CA GLU A 441 8.73 -15.97 9.43
C GLU A 441 8.58 -16.11 7.90
N ARG A 442 9.21 -15.21 7.12
CA ARG A 442 9.14 -15.14 5.67
C ARG A 442 10.53 -14.98 5.05
N PRO A 443 11.45 -15.94 5.24
CA PRO A 443 12.84 -15.80 4.81
C PRO A 443 12.98 -15.64 3.31
N ALA A 444 12.21 -16.39 2.51
CA ALA A 444 12.30 -16.34 1.05
C ALA A 444 11.95 -14.95 0.50
N GLU A 445 10.83 -14.37 0.93
CA GLU A 445 10.36 -13.04 0.53
C GLU A 445 11.33 -11.95 1.00
N SER A 446 11.88 -12.11 2.20
CA SER A 446 12.86 -11.17 2.77
C SER A 446 14.18 -11.17 1.98
N PHE A 447 14.72 -12.35 1.62
CA PHE A 447 15.93 -12.46 0.80
C PHE A 447 15.71 -11.94 -0.62
N ILE A 448 14.56 -12.22 -1.24
CA ILE A 448 14.21 -11.66 -2.56
C ILE A 448 14.10 -10.14 -2.47
N GLY A 449 13.46 -9.60 -1.42
CA GLY A 449 13.35 -8.17 -1.18
C GLY A 449 14.72 -7.50 -1.08
N ILE A 450 15.65 -8.03 -0.28
CA ILE A 450 17.03 -7.53 -0.20
C ILE A 450 17.75 -7.67 -1.54
N GLY A 451 17.63 -8.81 -2.21
CA GLY A 451 18.22 -9.01 -3.51
C GLY A 451 17.81 -7.92 -4.50
N LEU A 452 16.51 -7.61 -4.55
CA LEU A 452 15.97 -6.55 -5.41
C LEU A 452 16.49 -5.15 -5.03
N ILE A 453 16.64 -4.84 -3.74
CA ILE A 453 17.28 -3.58 -3.29
C ILE A 453 18.73 -3.53 -3.80
N LEU A 454 19.49 -4.61 -3.64
CA LEU A 454 20.90 -4.68 -4.02
C LEU A 454 21.11 -4.62 -5.54
N THR A 455 20.14 -5.08 -6.36
CA THR A 455 20.21 -4.89 -7.83
C THR A 455 20.30 -3.42 -8.22
N GLY A 456 19.87 -2.49 -7.35
CA GLY A 456 20.03 -1.06 -7.59
C GLY A 456 21.49 -0.59 -7.63
N ILE A 457 22.43 -1.29 -6.96
CA ILE A 457 23.84 -0.86 -6.87
C ILE A 457 24.49 -0.73 -8.25
N PRO A 458 24.49 -1.78 -9.13
CA PRO A 458 25.09 -1.67 -10.44
C PRO A 458 24.44 -0.57 -11.30
N PHE A 459 23.12 -0.37 -11.20
CA PHE A 459 22.45 0.70 -11.93
C PHE A 459 22.83 2.08 -11.40
N TYR A 460 23.00 2.25 -10.07
CA TYR A 460 23.51 3.50 -9.51
C TYR A 460 24.88 3.85 -10.06
N LEU A 461 25.81 2.88 -10.08
CA LEU A 461 27.16 3.07 -10.60
C LEU A 461 27.14 3.43 -12.09
N TYR A 462 26.29 2.77 -12.88
CA TYR A 462 26.11 3.10 -14.29
C TYR A 462 25.67 4.55 -14.51
N TRP A 463 24.62 5.02 -13.82
CA TRP A 463 24.14 6.40 -13.99
C TRP A 463 25.07 7.44 -13.36
N LYS A 464 25.76 7.12 -12.27
CA LYS A 464 26.76 8.00 -11.68
C LYS A 464 27.91 8.26 -12.66
N ASN A 465 28.44 7.22 -13.30
CA ASN A 465 29.56 7.34 -14.25
C ASN A 465 29.16 8.00 -15.58
N LYS A 466 27.91 7.93 -15.99
CA LYS A 466 27.41 8.62 -17.19
C LYS A 466 27.27 10.14 -17.02
N LYS A 467 27.39 10.66 -15.80
CA LYS A 467 27.34 12.08 -15.47
C LYS A 467 28.73 12.73 -15.39
N SER A 468 29.78 11.95 -15.20
CA SER A 468 31.17 12.39 -15.31
C SER A 468 31.64 12.32 -16.77
#